data_43c81e55b8f9bfc956152e91c55c69a9
#
_entry.id   43c81e55b8f9bfc956152e91c55c69a9
#
_cell.length_a   1.000
_cell.length_b   1.000
_cell.length_c   1.000
_cell.angle_alpha   90.00
_cell.angle_beta   90.00
_cell.angle_gamma   90.00
#
_symmetry.space_group_name_H-M   'P 1'
#
loop_
_entity.id
_entity.type
_entity.pdbx_description
1 polymer ?
#
loop_
_entity_poly.entity_id
_entity_poly.type
_entity_poly.pdbx_seq_one_letter_code
_entity_poly.pdbx_strand_id
1 'polypeptide(L)'
;GDLTAKFSRIVGDQGHVVLADINNSMLNVGRDKLRDNGIVGNVHYVQANAEELPFPDDYFDVITISFCLRNVTDKDKALRSMFRVLKPGGRLLVLEFSKPVLEPLSKVYDAYSFHLLPKMGELVANDAESYRYLAESIRMHPDQETLEGMMQDAGFENTKYYNLTGGIVALHRGYKF
;
A
#
# COMPACT_ATOMS: atom_id res chain seq x y z
N GLY A 1 8.41 4.19 6.95
CA GLY A 1 8.11 4.49 8.36
C GLY A 1 7.29 5.76 8.60
N ASP A 2 7.09 6.64 7.58
CA ASP A 2 6.42 7.93 7.77
C ASP A 2 4.95 7.81 8.17
N LEU A 3 4.21 6.90 7.54
CA LEU A 3 2.82 6.61 7.92
C LEU A 3 2.74 5.99 9.31
N THR A 4 3.63 5.05 9.61
CA THR A 4 3.72 4.42 10.94
C THR A 4 3.97 5.45 12.03
N ALA A 5 4.85 6.43 11.78
CA ALA A 5 5.11 7.53 12.71
C ALA A 5 3.85 8.36 13.00
N LYS A 6 3.06 8.65 11.97
CA LYS A 6 1.79 9.37 12.12
C LYS A 6 0.75 8.54 12.88
N PHE A 7 0.61 7.27 12.52
CA PHE A 7 -0.34 6.38 13.20
C PHE A 7 0.02 6.17 14.66
N SER A 8 1.31 5.95 14.98
CA SER A 8 1.78 5.83 16.36
C SER A 8 1.36 7.01 17.26
N ARG A 9 1.49 8.24 16.71
CA ARG A 9 1.06 9.45 17.43
C ARG A 9 -0.46 9.57 17.58
N ILE A 10 -1.22 9.11 16.56
CA ILE A 10 -2.69 9.17 16.57
C ILE A 10 -3.28 8.17 17.56
N VAL A 11 -2.76 6.92 17.59
CA VAL A 11 -3.29 5.89 18.50
C VAL A 11 -2.82 6.10 19.94
N GLY A 12 -1.75 6.86 20.15
CA GLY A 12 -1.23 7.19 21.48
C GLY A 12 -0.68 5.98 22.24
N ASP A 13 -0.46 6.15 23.54
CA ASP A 13 0.20 5.16 24.39
C ASP A 13 -0.65 3.89 24.66
N GLN A 14 -1.95 3.98 24.45
CA GLN A 14 -2.88 2.84 24.65
C GLN A 14 -3.12 2.04 23.36
N GLY A 15 -2.71 2.57 22.22
CA GLY A 15 -2.83 1.90 20.93
C GLY A 15 -1.50 1.29 20.49
N HIS A 16 -1.58 0.34 19.56
CA HIS A 16 -0.42 -0.31 18.97
C HIS A 16 -0.44 -0.22 17.47
N VAL A 17 0.73 -0.04 16.87
CA VAL A 17 0.93 -0.06 15.42
C VAL A 17 1.88 -1.20 15.07
N VAL A 18 1.52 -2.00 14.09
CA VAL A 18 2.41 -3.01 13.52
C VAL A 18 2.91 -2.52 12.17
N LEU A 19 4.22 -2.36 12.05
CA LEU A 19 4.89 -2.15 10.76
C LEU A 19 5.30 -3.52 10.22
N ALA A 20 4.65 -3.94 9.14
CA ALA A 20 4.91 -5.22 8.48
C ALA A 20 5.52 -4.99 7.10
N ASP A 21 6.53 -5.76 6.75
CA ASP A 21 7.15 -5.79 5.42
C ASP A 21 7.74 -7.18 5.17
N ILE A 22 7.73 -7.64 3.93
CA ILE A 22 8.39 -8.90 3.55
C ILE A 22 9.92 -8.77 3.58
N ASN A 23 10.43 -7.55 3.38
CA ASN A 23 11.86 -7.24 3.34
C ASN A 23 12.36 -6.78 4.72
N ASN A 24 13.13 -7.64 5.39
CA ASN A 24 13.69 -7.33 6.70
C ASN A 24 14.63 -6.10 6.70
N SER A 25 15.34 -5.85 5.60
CA SER A 25 16.21 -4.66 5.48
C SER A 25 15.37 -3.37 5.51
N MET A 26 14.21 -3.36 4.86
CA MET A 26 13.28 -2.23 4.89
C MET A 26 12.67 -2.03 6.29
N LEU A 27 12.38 -3.12 7.01
CA LEU A 27 11.93 -3.04 8.41
C LEU A 27 12.99 -2.40 9.31
N ASN A 28 14.27 -2.75 9.13
CA ASN A 28 15.37 -2.18 9.91
C ASN A 28 15.52 -0.67 9.63
N VAL A 29 15.48 -0.25 8.36
CA VAL A 29 15.47 1.17 7.99
C VAL A 29 14.29 1.91 8.61
N GLY A 30 13.11 1.30 8.56
CA GLY A 30 11.91 1.85 9.20
C GLY A 30 12.04 1.98 10.72
N ARG A 31 12.62 0.97 11.37
CA ARG A 31 12.89 0.97 12.82
C ARG A 31 13.84 2.09 13.23
N ASP A 32 14.96 2.22 12.53
CA ASP A 32 15.96 3.24 12.83
C ASP A 32 15.36 4.63 12.65
N LYS A 33 14.66 4.87 11.56
CA LYS A 33 13.97 6.14 11.31
C LYS A 33 12.94 6.49 12.39
N LEU A 34 12.18 5.51 12.89
CA LEU A 34 11.21 5.74 13.96
C LEU A 34 11.89 6.04 15.28
N ARG A 35 12.97 5.35 15.61
CA ARG A 35 13.80 5.63 16.79
C ARG A 35 14.41 7.02 16.78
N ASP A 36 14.95 7.44 15.64
CA ASP A 36 15.53 8.79 15.45
C ASP A 36 14.47 9.88 15.64
N ASN A 37 13.20 9.57 15.39
CA ASN A 37 12.06 10.44 15.64
C ASN A 37 11.44 10.28 17.05
N GLY A 38 12.10 9.54 17.94
CA GLY A 38 11.65 9.34 19.32
C GLY A 38 10.45 8.41 19.49
N ILE A 39 10.13 7.60 18.46
CA ILE A 39 8.99 6.68 18.47
C ILE A 39 9.50 5.27 18.81
N VAL A 40 9.32 4.85 20.06
CA VAL A 40 9.90 3.60 20.59
C VAL A 40 8.92 2.69 21.34
N GLY A 41 7.75 3.16 21.72
CA GLY A 41 6.92 2.47 22.70
C GLY A 41 5.79 1.61 22.14
N ASN A 42 5.09 2.10 21.12
CA ASN A 42 3.84 1.52 20.63
C ASN A 42 3.90 0.97 19.20
N VAL A 43 5.11 0.75 18.66
CA VAL A 43 5.32 0.18 17.33
C VAL A 43 6.00 -1.18 17.41
N HIS A 44 5.40 -2.17 16.77
CA HIS A 44 5.93 -3.52 16.61
C HIS A 44 6.38 -3.73 15.16
N TYR A 45 7.45 -4.50 14.97
CA TYR A 45 8.03 -4.75 13.63
C TYR A 45 7.92 -6.23 13.34
N VAL A 46 7.27 -6.59 12.23
CA VAL A 46 7.02 -7.98 11.87
C VAL A 46 7.40 -8.21 10.41
N GLN A 47 8.31 -9.14 10.16
CA GLN A 47 8.54 -9.60 8.80
C GLN A 47 7.38 -10.51 8.39
N ALA A 48 6.63 -10.10 7.36
CA ALA A 48 5.43 -10.80 6.94
C ALA A 48 5.20 -10.69 5.43
N ASN A 49 4.68 -11.77 4.85
CA ASN A 49 4.11 -11.76 3.52
C ASN A 49 2.63 -11.38 3.61
N ALA A 50 2.20 -10.39 2.83
CA ALA A 50 0.82 -9.94 2.80
C ALA A 50 -0.17 -11.03 2.38
N GLU A 51 0.28 -12.00 1.58
CA GLU A 51 -0.52 -13.14 1.14
C GLU A 51 -0.83 -14.15 2.27
N GLU A 52 -0.06 -14.10 3.37
CA GLU A 52 -0.21 -14.99 4.53
C GLU A 52 0.24 -14.27 5.80
N LEU A 53 -0.57 -13.35 6.26
CA LEU A 53 -0.26 -12.54 7.45
C LEU A 53 -0.21 -13.42 8.71
N PRO A 54 0.90 -13.39 9.48
CA PRO A 54 1.10 -14.24 10.66
C PRO A 54 0.40 -13.70 11.92
N PHE A 55 -0.86 -13.34 11.78
CA PHE A 55 -1.68 -12.81 12.87
C PHE A 55 -2.96 -13.65 13.00
N PRO A 56 -3.55 -13.70 14.22
CA PRO A 56 -4.85 -14.32 14.44
C PRO A 56 -5.95 -13.67 13.60
N ASP A 57 -7.06 -14.37 13.45
CA ASP A 57 -8.29 -13.79 12.90
C ASP A 57 -8.78 -12.66 13.83
N ASP A 58 -9.43 -11.66 13.24
CA ASP A 58 -10.09 -10.58 13.99
C ASP A 58 -9.15 -9.82 14.96
N TYR A 59 -7.93 -9.54 14.51
CA TYR A 59 -6.88 -8.95 15.35
C TYR A 59 -6.77 -7.43 15.23
N PHE A 60 -6.89 -6.88 14.02
CA PHE A 60 -6.67 -5.46 13.74
C PHE A 60 -7.98 -4.68 13.59
N ASP A 61 -7.99 -3.45 14.09
CA ASP A 61 -9.08 -2.50 13.87
C ASP A 61 -8.98 -1.81 12.51
N VAL A 62 -7.75 -1.55 12.06
CA VAL A 62 -7.45 -0.89 10.77
C VAL A 62 -6.22 -1.52 10.15
N ILE A 63 -6.27 -1.77 8.85
CA ILE A 63 -5.11 -2.13 8.04
C ILE A 63 -4.93 -1.06 6.96
N THR A 64 -3.68 -0.67 6.73
CA THR A 64 -3.32 0.21 5.63
C THR A 64 -2.19 -0.40 4.81
N ILE A 65 -2.31 -0.33 3.48
CA ILE A 65 -1.23 -0.67 2.56
C ILE A 65 -1.05 0.46 1.56
N SER A 66 0.19 0.96 1.43
CA SER A 66 0.48 2.13 0.59
C SER A 66 1.64 1.86 -0.33
N PHE A 67 1.39 1.92 -1.63
CA PHE A 67 2.37 1.74 -2.71
C PHE A 67 3.13 0.39 -2.66
N CYS A 68 2.49 -0.64 -2.12
CA CYS A 68 3.05 -1.98 -1.96
C CYS A 68 2.21 -3.07 -2.63
N LEU A 69 0.89 -2.90 -2.73
CA LEU A 69 -0.01 -3.95 -3.24
C LEU A 69 0.31 -4.34 -4.70
N ARG A 70 0.77 -3.40 -5.53
CA ARG A 70 1.18 -3.68 -6.91
C ARG A 70 2.30 -4.73 -7.00
N ASN A 71 3.16 -4.82 -5.97
CA ASN A 71 4.30 -5.73 -5.91
C ASN A 71 3.93 -7.12 -5.36
N VAL A 72 2.71 -7.30 -4.86
CA VAL A 72 2.22 -8.59 -4.35
C VAL A 72 1.88 -9.49 -5.54
N THR A 73 2.33 -10.73 -5.50
CA THR A 73 2.13 -11.70 -6.58
C THR A 73 0.66 -12.10 -6.70
N ASP A 74 0.07 -12.57 -5.60
CA ASP A 74 -1.35 -12.94 -5.52
C ASP A 74 -2.11 -11.90 -4.68
N LYS A 75 -2.67 -10.90 -5.38
CA LYS A 75 -3.41 -9.80 -4.73
C LYS A 75 -4.71 -10.27 -4.09
N ASP A 76 -5.38 -11.26 -4.68
CA ASP A 76 -6.62 -11.83 -4.13
C ASP A 76 -6.34 -12.56 -2.82
N LYS A 77 -5.25 -13.32 -2.77
CA LYS A 77 -4.82 -13.98 -1.55
C LYS A 77 -4.44 -12.96 -0.47
N ALA A 78 -3.75 -11.90 -0.84
CA ALA A 78 -3.39 -10.84 0.10
C ALA A 78 -4.62 -10.11 0.66
N LEU A 79 -5.58 -9.78 -0.19
CA LEU A 79 -6.83 -9.13 0.25
C LEU A 79 -7.64 -10.04 1.18
N ARG A 80 -7.75 -11.35 0.87
CA ARG A 80 -8.38 -12.32 1.79
C ARG A 80 -7.61 -12.47 3.10
N SER A 81 -6.28 -12.45 3.06
CA SER A 81 -5.45 -12.49 4.28
C SER A 81 -5.66 -11.25 5.15
N MET A 82 -5.74 -10.07 4.54
CA MET A 82 -6.05 -8.83 5.24
C MET A 82 -7.48 -8.83 5.81
N PHE A 83 -8.45 -9.35 5.06
CA PHE A 83 -9.83 -9.50 5.53
C PHE A 83 -9.92 -10.42 6.76
N ARG A 84 -9.23 -11.55 6.73
CA ARG A 84 -9.20 -12.52 7.84
C ARG A 84 -8.73 -11.88 9.15
N VAL A 85 -7.64 -11.13 9.11
CA VAL A 85 -7.03 -10.56 10.32
C VAL A 85 -7.67 -9.24 10.78
N LEU A 86 -8.61 -8.68 10.00
CA LEU A 86 -9.41 -7.53 10.44
C LEU A 86 -10.55 -7.98 11.35
N LYS A 87 -10.82 -7.21 12.39
CA LYS A 87 -12.01 -7.37 13.25
C LYS A 87 -13.29 -7.03 12.48
N PRO A 88 -14.44 -7.61 12.85
CA PRO A 88 -15.73 -7.07 12.46
C PRO A 88 -15.83 -5.59 12.84
N GLY A 89 -16.30 -4.74 11.91
CA GLY A 89 -16.27 -3.29 12.03
C GLY A 89 -14.94 -2.64 11.64
N GLY A 90 -13.90 -3.42 11.42
CA GLY A 90 -12.59 -2.96 10.96
C GLY A 90 -12.58 -2.56 9.49
N ARG A 91 -11.55 -1.84 9.08
CA ARG A 91 -11.43 -1.33 7.70
C ARG A 91 -10.04 -1.51 7.11
N LEU A 92 -10.03 -1.77 5.81
CA LEU A 92 -8.84 -1.75 4.97
C LEU A 92 -8.77 -0.44 4.19
N LEU A 93 -7.59 0.17 4.14
CA LEU A 93 -7.26 1.31 3.29
C LEU A 93 -6.12 0.92 2.36
N VAL A 94 -6.33 1.04 1.05
CA VAL A 94 -5.31 0.78 0.02
C VAL A 94 -5.03 2.07 -0.73
N LEU A 95 -3.83 2.60 -0.59
CA LEU A 95 -3.34 3.74 -1.36
C LEU A 95 -2.36 3.22 -2.40
N GLU A 96 -2.69 3.35 -3.68
CA GLU A 96 -1.85 2.80 -4.74
C GLU A 96 -1.96 3.64 -6.02
N PHE A 97 -0.94 3.51 -6.86
CA PHE A 97 -1.03 4.02 -8.22
C PHE A 97 -2.20 3.38 -8.96
N SER A 98 -2.82 4.16 -9.83
CA SER A 98 -3.96 3.73 -10.60
C SER A 98 -3.96 4.35 -11.99
N LYS A 99 -5.05 4.23 -12.73
CA LYS A 99 -5.13 4.75 -14.09
C LYS A 99 -5.75 6.15 -14.09
N PRO A 100 -5.09 7.13 -14.76
CA PRO A 100 -5.66 8.47 -14.91
C PRO A 100 -7.05 8.41 -15.55
N VAL A 101 -8.00 9.13 -14.97
CA VAL A 101 -9.39 9.18 -15.46
C VAL A 101 -9.62 10.26 -16.52
N LEU A 102 -8.65 11.17 -16.72
CA LEU A 102 -8.71 12.23 -17.71
C LEU A 102 -7.89 11.83 -18.95
N GLU A 103 -8.52 11.71 -20.12
CA GLU A 103 -7.83 11.30 -21.36
C GLU A 103 -6.55 12.09 -21.70
N PRO A 104 -6.52 13.43 -21.62
CA PRO A 104 -5.31 14.19 -21.90
C PRO A 104 -4.18 13.84 -20.92
N LEU A 105 -4.52 13.63 -19.65
CA LEU A 105 -3.59 13.28 -18.59
C LEU A 105 -3.05 11.85 -18.76
N SER A 106 -3.88 10.92 -19.21
CA SER A 106 -3.48 9.54 -19.50
C SER A 106 -2.38 9.48 -20.56
N LYS A 107 -2.56 10.16 -21.69
CA LYS A 107 -1.55 10.19 -22.77
C LYS A 107 -0.22 10.81 -22.33
N VAL A 108 -0.27 11.90 -21.58
CA VAL A 108 0.92 12.56 -21.03
C VAL A 108 1.59 11.68 -19.99
N TYR A 109 0.82 11.03 -19.13
CA TYR A 109 1.31 10.13 -18.10
C TYR A 109 1.99 8.88 -18.68
N ASP A 110 1.41 8.28 -19.73
CA ASP A 110 2.00 7.14 -20.42
C ASP A 110 3.34 7.52 -21.07
N ALA A 111 3.38 8.65 -21.78
CA ALA A 111 4.62 9.15 -22.39
C ALA A 111 5.69 9.46 -21.33
N TYR A 112 5.32 10.10 -20.22
CA TYR A 112 6.19 10.39 -19.08
C TYR A 112 6.73 9.10 -18.44
N SER A 113 5.85 8.14 -18.13
CA SER A 113 6.20 6.91 -17.42
C SER A 113 7.12 5.99 -18.23
N PHE A 114 6.89 5.90 -19.56
CA PHE A 114 7.63 4.97 -20.41
C PHE A 114 8.91 5.54 -21.00
N HIS A 115 8.92 6.83 -21.29
CA HIS A 115 10.03 7.45 -22.01
C HIS A 115 10.90 8.36 -21.14
N LEU A 116 10.31 9.05 -20.20
CA LEU A 116 11.03 10.04 -19.40
C LEU A 116 11.54 9.50 -18.06
N LEU A 117 10.72 8.75 -17.33
CA LEU A 117 11.12 8.20 -16.02
C LEU A 117 12.36 7.29 -16.10
N PRO A 118 12.45 6.31 -17.02
CA PRO A 118 13.65 5.47 -17.12
C PRO A 118 14.91 6.27 -17.48
N LYS A 119 14.79 7.25 -18.39
CA LYS A 119 15.91 8.13 -18.78
C LYS A 119 16.35 9.04 -17.65
N MET A 120 15.43 9.54 -16.85
CA MET A 120 15.75 10.30 -15.64
C MET A 120 16.42 9.42 -14.58
N GLY A 121 15.97 8.17 -14.41
CA GLY A 121 16.61 7.20 -13.51
C GLY A 121 18.05 6.91 -13.91
N GLU A 122 18.31 6.76 -15.20
CA GLU A 122 19.65 6.56 -15.76
C GLU A 122 20.56 7.78 -15.52
N LEU A 123 20.04 8.99 -15.73
CA LEU A 123 20.80 10.24 -15.60
C LEU A 123 21.04 10.69 -14.17
N VAL A 124 20.10 10.45 -13.25
CA VAL A 124 20.11 11.02 -11.89
C VAL A 124 20.56 10.00 -10.85
N ALA A 125 20.13 8.75 -10.96
CA ALA A 125 20.36 7.71 -9.96
C ALA A 125 21.22 6.54 -10.47
N ASN A 126 21.58 6.53 -11.75
CA ASN A 126 22.24 5.39 -12.43
C ASN A 126 21.48 4.05 -12.21
N ASP A 127 20.15 4.11 -12.13
CA ASP A 127 19.25 3.01 -11.78
C ASP A 127 18.00 2.99 -12.70
N ALA A 128 18.23 2.85 -13.99
CA ALA A 128 17.18 2.77 -15.01
C ALA A 128 16.28 1.54 -14.81
N GLU A 129 16.80 0.47 -14.22
CA GLU A 129 16.09 -0.79 -14.03
C GLU A 129 14.97 -0.65 -12.98
N SER A 130 15.25 -0.03 -11.83
CA SER A 130 14.24 0.24 -10.80
C SER A 130 13.12 1.15 -11.32
N TYR A 131 13.44 2.15 -12.13
CA TYR A 131 12.43 3.04 -12.72
C TYR A 131 11.58 2.34 -13.79
N ARG A 132 12.18 1.44 -14.57
CA ARG A 132 11.43 0.59 -15.51
C ARG A 132 10.49 -0.35 -14.77
N TYR A 133 10.98 -1.03 -13.74
CA TYR A 133 10.17 -1.89 -12.89
C TYR A 133 8.99 -1.12 -12.26
N LEU A 134 9.23 0.10 -11.78
CA LEU A 134 8.17 0.95 -11.25
C LEU A 134 7.06 1.21 -12.29
N ALA A 135 7.44 1.64 -13.49
CA ALA A 135 6.48 1.91 -14.57
C ALA A 135 5.70 0.65 -14.97
N GLU A 136 6.37 -0.50 -15.09
CA GLU A 136 5.74 -1.78 -15.42
C GLU A 136 4.80 -2.26 -14.31
N SER A 137 5.22 -2.18 -13.05
CA SER A 137 4.39 -2.58 -11.91
C SER A 137 3.12 -1.74 -11.77
N ILE A 138 3.21 -0.44 -12.05
CA ILE A 138 2.05 0.47 -12.08
C ILE A 138 1.09 0.07 -13.21
N ARG A 139 1.63 -0.24 -14.40
CA ARG A 139 0.82 -0.63 -15.56
C ARG A 139 0.08 -1.95 -15.36
N MET A 140 0.72 -2.91 -14.70
CA MET A 140 0.16 -4.23 -14.40
C MET A 140 -0.84 -4.20 -13.23
N HIS A 141 -0.83 -3.12 -12.44
CA HIS A 141 -1.77 -2.98 -11.32
C HIS A 141 -3.19 -2.77 -11.84
N PRO A 142 -4.21 -3.38 -11.21
CA PRO A 142 -5.61 -3.16 -11.56
C PRO A 142 -6.01 -1.69 -11.49
N ASP A 143 -6.95 -1.29 -12.33
CA ASP A 143 -7.57 0.02 -12.21
C ASP A 143 -8.48 0.11 -10.99
N GLN A 144 -9.06 1.30 -10.77
CA GLN A 144 -9.87 1.60 -9.59
C GLN A 144 -11.05 0.65 -9.41
N GLU A 145 -11.82 0.42 -10.47
CA GLU A 145 -13.03 -0.42 -10.43
C GLU A 145 -12.67 -1.90 -10.25
N THR A 146 -11.64 -2.35 -10.94
CA THR A 146 -11.15 -3.72 -10.81
C THR A 146 -10.67 -4.01 -9.38
N LEU A 147 -9.89 -3.09 -8.78
CA LEU A 147 -9.41 -3.28 -7.41
C LEU A 147 -10.57 -3.23 -6.41
N GLU A 148 -11.55 -2.35 -6.61
CA GLU A 148 -12.76 -2.33 -5.78
C GLU A 148 -13.51 -3.67 -5.85
N GLY A 149 -13.69 -4.23 -7.06
CA GLY A 149 -14.28 -5.56 -7.26
C GLY A 149 -13.50 -6.68 -6.56
N MET A 150 -12.16 -6.68 -6.66
CA MET A 150 -11.31 -7.64 -5.95
C MET A 150 -11.46 -7.53 -4.42
N MET A 151 -11.62 -6.32 -3.88
CA MET A 151 -11.90 -6.14 -2.45
C MET A 151 -13.26 -6.73 -2.07
N GLN A 152 -14.30 -6.54 -2.90
CA GLN A 152 -15.62 -7.14 -2.68
C GLN A 152 -15.56 -8.66 -2.72
N ASP A 153 -14.85 -9.23 -3.68
CA ASP A 153 -14.65 -10.69 -3.81
C ASP A 153 -13.87 -11.29 -2.62
N ALA A 154 -13.02 -10.48 -1.98
CA ALA A 154 -12.33 -10.86 -0.75
C ALA A 154 -13.20 -10.78 0.50
N GLY A 155 -14.44 -10.24 0.41
CA GLY A 155 -15.41 -10.13 1.48
C GLY A 155 -15.62 -8.74 2.05
N PHE A 156 -14.89 -7.73 1.56
CA PHE A 156 -15.09 -6.35 2.04
C PHE A 156 -16.41 -5.78 1.55
N GLU A 157 -17.09 -5.08 2.43
CA GLU A 157 -18.34 -4.40 2.17
C GLU A 157 -18.18 -2.88 2.23
N ASN A 158 -19.17 -2.15 1.73
CA ASN A 158 -19.18 -0.68 1.68
C ASN A 158 -17.86 -0.13 1.07
N THR A 159 -17.41 -0.81 0.02
CA THR A 159 -16.19 -0.43 -0.71
C THR A 159 -16.40 0.88 -1.45
N LYS A 160 -15.39 1.70 -1.49
CA LYS A 160 -15.32 2.94 -2.26
C LYS A 160 -13.89 3.25 -2.63
N TYR A 161 -13.71 3.97 -3.74
CA TYR A 161 -12.42 4.57 -4.06
C TYR A 161 -12.53 6.08 -4.26
N TYR A 162 -11.42 6.75 -4.05
CA TYR A 162 -11.25 8.19 -4.20
C TYR A 162 -10.05 8.45 -5.09
N ASN A 163 -10.29 9.10 -6.23
CA ASN A 163 -9.22 9.49 -7.14
C ASN A 163 -8.45 10.68 -6.60
N LEU A 164 -7.14 10.56 -6.59
CA LEU A 164 -6.21 11.61 -6.23
C LEU A 164 -5.38 11.96 -7.48
N THR A 165 -5.02 13.24 -7.61
CA THR A 165 -4.20 13.73 -8.74
C THR A 165 -4.74 13.24 -10.11
N GLY A 166 -6.04 13.41 -10.35
CA GLY A 166 -6.67 13.01 -11.61
C GLY A 166 -6.72 11.49 -11.87
N GLY A 167 -6.64 10.68 -10.82
CA GLY A 167 -6.68 9.21 -10.89
C GLY A 167 -5.30 8.54 -11.01
N ILE A 168 -4.19 9.30 -11.04
CA ILE A 168 -2.84 8.73 -11.01
C ILE A 168 -2.61 7.90 -9.74
N VAL A 169 -3.24 8.32 -8.65
CA VAL A 169 -3.29 7.59 -7.37
C VAL A 169 -4.75 7.45 -6.98
N ALA A 170 -5.11 6.32 -6.39
CA ALA A 170 -6.42 6.10 -5.81
C ALA A 170 -6.31 5.57 -4.38
N LEU A 171 -7.20 6.04 -3.51
CA LEU A 171 -7.39 5.51 -2.17
C LEU A 171 -8.66 4.65 -2.17
N HIS A 172 -8.50 3.36 -1.95
CA HIS A 172 -9.62 2.44 -1.75
C HIS A 172 -9.86 2.21 -0.28
N ARG A 173 -11.13 2.03 0.08
CA ARG A 173 -11.57 1.69 1.43
C ARG A 173 -12.61 0.58 1.36
N GLY A 174 -12.52 -0.39 2.26
CA GLY A 174 -13.53 -1.42 2.48
C GLY A 174 -13.62 -1.78 3.95
N TYR A 175 -14.75 -2.28 4.38
CA TYR A 175 -15.03 -2.70 5.76
C TYR A 175 -15.28 -4.19 5.84
N LYS A 176 -14.99 -4.78 6.99
CA LYS A 176 -15.44 -6.11 7.39
C LYS A 176 -16.63 -5.96 8.33
N PHE A 177 -17.75 -6.60 8.03
CA PHE A 177 -18.94 -6.67 8.90
C PHE A 177 -19.21 -8.11 9.33
#